data_2b27f4ef9ed0c86be2a5df2699dba79c
#
_entry.id   2b27f4ef9ed0c86be2a5df2699dba79c
#
_cell.length_a   1.000
_cell.length_b   1.000
_cell.length_c   1.000
_cell.angle_alpha   90.00
_cell.angle_beta   90.00
_cell.angle_gamma   90.00
#
_symmetry.space_group_name_H-M   'P 1'
#
loop_
_entity.id
_entity.type
_entity.pdbx_description
1 polymer ?
#
loop_
_entity_poly.entity_id
_entity_poly.type
_entity_poly.pdbx_seq_one_letter_code
_entity_poly.pdbx_strand_id
1 'polypeptide(L)'
;MVGAVDALLAEGRAVAEARLYAMVREHGLPEPVWNVELRLPGGPPLGGVDAYWPDQAVAVELDARAPRYGAPGRRGRAEEDPRWSAYAAKREHLERLGITVVRLSPRKLREAADQQATVVRTALMAAADREPAAYVMVLPR
;
A
#
# COMPACT_ATOMS: atom_id res chain seq x y z
N MET A 1 -2.43 -21.94 19.89
CA MET A 1 -2.12 -22.21 18.47
C MET A 1 -2.47 -21.03 17.56
N VAL A 2 -3.67 -20.50 17.73
CA VAL A 2 -4.08 -19.34 16.94
C VAL A 2 -3.15 -18.15 17.18
N GLY A 3 -2.73 -17.95 18.42
CA GLY A 3 -1.84 -16.85 18.76
C GLY A 3 -0.47 -16.93 18.11
N ALA A 4 0.04 -18.15 17.85
CA ALA A 4 1.35 -18.30 17.20
C ALA A 4 1.30 -17.86 15.75
N VAL A 5 0.20 -18.15 15.05
CA VAL A 5 0.03 -17.72 13.65
C VAL A 5 -0.11 -16.20 13.59
N ASP A 6 -0.89 -15.62 14.50
CA ASP A 6 -1.06 -14.17 14.55
C ASP A 6 0.26 -13.46 14.85
N ALA A 7 1.07 -14.04 15.74
CA ALA A 7 2.38 -13.47 16.05
C ALA A 7 3.31 -13.49 14.85
N LEU A 8 3.30 -14.59 14.09
CA LEU A 8 4.13 -14.70 12.88
C LEU A 8 3.69 -13.69 11.82
N LEU A 9 2.40 -13.51 11.64
CA LEU A 9 1.89 -12.53 10.69
C LEU A 9 2.25 -11.11 11.11
N ALA A 10 2.15 -10.81 12.40
CA ALA A 10 2.52 -9.50 12.92
C ALA A 10 4.01 -9.21 12.74
N GLU A 11 4.86 -10.21 13.01
CA GLU A 11 6.29 -10.07 12.78
C GLU A 11 6.62 -9.84 11.32
N GLY A 12 5.96 -10.58 10.42
CA GLY A 12 6.16 -10.42 8.99
C GLY A 12 5.79 -9.01 8.53
N ARG A 13 4.72 -8.47 9.08
CA ARG A 13 4.29 -7.11 8.75
C ARG A 13 5.28 -6.08 9.28
N ALA A 14 5.74 -6.23 10.50
CA ALA A 14 6.71 -5.32 11.09
C ALA A 14 8.02 -5.31 10.29
N VAL A 15 8.48 -6.47 9.86
CA VAL A 15 9.67 -6.58 9.03
C VAL A 15 9.45 -5.90 7.68
N ALA A 16 8.30 -6.09 7.07
CA ALA A 16 7.98 -5.45 5.79
C ALA A 16 7.93 -3.93 5.93
N GLU A 17 7.35 -3.43 7.01
CA GLU A 17 7.32 -1.99 7.28
C GLU A 17 8.73 -1.42 7.43
N ALA A 18 9.58 -2.14 8.15
CA ALA A 18 10.98 -1.70 8.32
C ALA A 18 11.72 -1.66 6.99
N ARG A 19 11.46 -2.62 6.12
CA ARG A 19 12.05 -2.64 4.78
C ARG A 19 11.53 -1.51 3.91
N LEU A 20 10.28 -1.16 4.07
CA LEU A 20 9.71 -0.03 3.35
C LEU A 20 10.36 1.28 3.78
N TYR A 21 10.56 1.49 5.07
CA TYR A 21 11.27 2.65 5.59
C TYR A 21 12.69 2.72 5.04
N ALA A 22 13.39 1.60 5.07
CA ALA A 22 14.76 1.53 4.57
C ALA A 22 14.82 1.84 3.07
N MET A 23 13.89 1.31 2.30
CA MET A 23 13.83 1.56 0.87
C MET A 23 13.65 3.06 0.57
N VAL A 24 12.76 3.72 1.27
CA VAL A 24 12.53 5.15 1.08
C VAL A 24 13.79 5.95 1.37
N ARG A 25 14.46 5.64 2.47
CA ARG A 25 15.68 6.36 2.86
C ARG A 25 16.88 6.07 1.98
N GLU A 26 17.09 4.79 1.67
CA GLU A 26 18.27 4.37 0.91
C GLU A 26 18.21 4.81 -0.54
N HIS A 27 17.01 4.96 -1.08
CA HIS A 27 16.86 5.36 -2.49
C HIS A 27 16.52 6.83 -2.67
N GLY A 28 16.60 7.61 -1.59
CA GLY A 28 16.41 9.05 -1.68
C GLY A 28 15.01 9.49 -2.08
N LEU A 29 14.00 8.69 -1.76
CA LEU A 29 12.62 9.08 -2.01
C LEU A 29 12.21 10.15 -0.99
N PRO A 30 11.28 11.06 -1.36
CA PRO A 30 10.80 12.03 -0.38
C PRO A 30 10.13 11.35 0.80
N GLU A 31 10.16 11.99 1.94
CA GLU A 31 9.57 11.44 3.16
C GLU A 31 8.05 11.48 3.08
N PRO A 32 7.36 10.33 3.15
CA PRO A 32 5.90 10.31 3.20
C PRO A 32 5.41 10.49 4.63
N VAL A 33 4.08 10.59 4.78
CA VAL A 33 3.48 10.35 6.09
C VAL A 33 3.20 8.85 6.21
N TRP A 34 3.48 8.29 7.37
CA TRP A 34 3.44 6.85 7.60
C TRP A 34 2.19 6.43 8.35
N ASN A 35 1.64 5.28 7.99
CA ASN A 35 0.53 4.64 8.71
C ASN A 35 -0.62 5.60 8.97
N VAL A 36 -1.26 6.06 7.91
CA VAL A 36 -2.33 7.04 8.01
C VAL A 36 -3.63 6.48 7.47
N GLU A 37 -4.71 7.07 7.89
CA GLU A 37 -6.03 6.83 7.35
C GLU A 37 -6.42 8.01 6.48
N LEU A 38 -6.96 7.72 5.31
CA LEU A 38 -7.43 8.74 4.39
C LEU A 38 -8.94 8.89 4.54
N ARG A 39 -9.41 10.12 4.46
CA ARG A 39 -10.83 10.41 4.63
C ARG A 39 -11.22 11.63 3.81
N LEU A 40 -12.41 11.61 3.24
CA LEU A 40 -12.96 12.80 2.63
C LEU A 40 -13.55 13.70 3.72
N PRO A 41 -13.46 15.02 3.58
CA PRO A 41 -14.05 15.93 4.56
C PRO A 41 -15.56 15.69 4.70
N GLY A 42 -15.99 15.41 5.93
CA GLY A 42 -17.39 15.10 6.20
C GLY A 42 -17.89 13.78 5.64
N GLY A 43 -17.01 12.96 5.08
CA GLY A 43 -17.39 11.71 4.49
C GLY A 43 -16.88 10.49 5.25
N PRO A 44 -17.18 9.31 4.75
CA PRO A 44 -16.70 8.07 5.37
C PRO A 44 -15.18 7.91 5.19
N PRO A 45 -14.55 7.09 6.02
CA PRO A 45 -13.13 6.79 5.83
C PRO A 45 -12.89 6.08 4.51
N LEU A 46 -11.78 6.44 3.85
CA LEU A 46 -11.37 5.80 2.60
C LEU A 46 -10.50 4.57 2.85
N GLY A 47 -9.96 4.44 4.05
CA GLY A 47 -9.13 3.34 4.46
C GLY A 47 -7.72 3.76 4.82
N GLY A 48 -6.98 2.82 5.42
CA GLY A 48 -5.60 3.05 5.84
C GLY A 48 -4.61 2.72 4.76
N VAL A 49 -3.49 3.43 4.75
CA VAL A 49 -2.37 3.16 3.86
C VAL A 49 -1.08 3.18 4.68
N ASP A 50 -0.06 2.49 4.19
CA ASP A 50 1.20 2.37 4.92
C ASP A 50 2.09 3.60 4.75
N ALA A 51 2.02 4.23 3.59
CA ALA A 51 2.73 5.48 3.33
C ALA A 51 1.89 6.33 2.39
N TYR A 52 1.96 7.64 2.56
CA TYR A 52 1.21 8.56 1.72
C TYR A 52 2.02 9.83 1.46
N TRP A 53 2.08 10.23 0.20
CA TRP A 53 2.69 11.49 -0.22
C TRP A 53 1.56 12.46 -0.58
N PRO A 54 1.22 13.39 0.32
CA PRO A 54 0.06 14.27 0.09
C PRO A 54 0.20 15.17 -1.14
N ASP A 55 1.40 15.66 -1.39
CA ASP A 55 1.61 16.57 -2.51
C ASP A 55 1.37 15.92 -3.86
N GLN A 56 1.70 14.65 -3.98
CA GLN A 56 1.53 13.90 -5.21
C GLN A 56 0.26 13.07 -5.22
N ALA A 57 -0.40 12.93 -4.07
CA ALA A 57 -1.53 12.01 -3.88
C ALA A 57 -1.18 10.59 -4.28
N VAL A 58 -0.07 10.09 -3.77
CA VAL A 58 0.38 8.71 -3.98
C VAL A 58 0.38 7.98 -2.66
N ALA A 59 -0.26 6.82 -2.64
CA ALA A 59 -0.34 5.95 -1.47
C ALA A 59 0.36 4.63 -1.74
N VAL A 60 1.04 4.11 -0.73
CA VAL A 60 1.64 2.77 -0.77
C VAL A 60 0.92 1.88 0.22
N GLU A 61 0.51 0.72 -0.25
CA GLU A 61 -0.04 -0.33 0.60
C GLU A 61 0.86 -1.55 0.53
N LEU A 62 1.21 -2.07 1.69
CA LEU A 62 1.88 -3.37 1.77
C LEU A 62 0.83 -4.45 1.64
N ASP A 63 1.12 -5.42 0.79
CA ASP A 63 0.26 -6.58 0.67
C ASP A 63 0.52 -7.51 1.85
N ALA A 64 -0.21 -7.26 2.93
CA ALA A 64 -0.03 -7.98 4.18
C ALA A 64 -0.76 -9.31 4.22
N ARG A 65 -1.45 -9.68 3.16
CA ARG A 65 -2.13 -10.97 3.12
C ARG A 65 -1.10 -12.09 3.08
N ALA A 66 -1.39 -13.13 3.84
CA ALA A 66 -0.55 -14.31 3.78
C ALA A 66 -0.55 -14.87 2.36
N PRO A 67 0.61 -15.22 1.83
CA PRO A 67 0.65 -15.81 0.50
C PRO A 67 -0.18 -17.08 0.45
N ARG A 68 -0.85 -17.31 -0.65
CA ARG A 68 -1.63 -18.53 -0.86
C ARG A 68 -0.69 -19.63 -1.29
N TYR A 69 -0.04 -20.24 -0.34
CA TYR A 69 0.90 -21.29 -0.62
C TYR A 69 0.25 -22.46 -1.31
N GLY A 70 0.95 -23.04 -2.24
CA GLY A 70 0.51 -24.24 -2.91
C GLY A 70 -0.67 -24.05 -3.81
N ALA A 71 -0.95 -22.85 -4.24
CA ALA A 71 -2.07 -22.58 -5.10
C ALA A 71 -1.71 -22.00 -6.46
N PRO A 72 -0.62 -22.46 -7.10
CA PRO A 72 -0.36 -22.04 -8.46
C PRO A 72 -1.47 -22.51 -9.33
N GLY A 73 -2.16 -21.93 -10.04
CA GLY A 73 -3.28 -22.38 -10.85
C GLY A 73 -4.64 -22.07 -10.27
N ARG A 74 -4.69 -21.40 -9.14
CA ARG A 74 -5.95 -21.00 -8.53
C ARG A 74 -6.21 -19.51 -8.63
N ARG A 75 -5.79 -18.91 -9.71
CA ARG A 75 -5.95 -17.48 -9.90
C ARG A 75 -7.43 -17.06 -9.86
N GLY A 76 -8.30 -17.84 -10.47
CA GLY A 76 -9.71 -17.53 -10.47
C GLY A 76 -10.30 -17.48 -9.07
N ARG A 77 -9.84 -18.37 -8.20
CA ARG A 77 -10.30 -18.39 -6.81
C ARG A 77 -9.77 -17.21 -6.02
N ALA A 78 -8.55 -16.79 -6.30
CA ALA A 78 -7.99 -15.60 -5.66
C ALA A 78 -8.83 -14.38 -5.99
N GLU A 79 -9.29 -14.29 -7.22
CA GLU A 79 -10.14 -13.18 -7.65
C GLU A 79 -11.52 -13.24 -6.99
N GLU A 80 -11.97 -14.41 -6.60
CA GLU A 80 -13.24 -14.59 -5.90
C GLU A 80 -13.11 -14.39 -4.39
N ASP A 81 -11.90 -14.29 -3.86
CA ASP A 81 -11.67 -14.04 -2.45
C ASP A 81 -12.27 -12.69 -2.06
N PRO A 82 -13.14 -12.64 -1.03
CA PRO A 82 -13.72 -11.38 -0.59
C PRO A 82 -12.68 -10.31 -0.23
N ARG A 83 -11.52 -10.74 0.28
CA ARG A 83 -10.46 -9.78 0.60
C ARG A 83 -9.85 -9.18 -0.65
N TRP A 84 -9.72 -9.97 -1.70
CA TRP A 84 -9.25 -9.47 -2.97
C TRP A 84 -10.25 -8.46 -3.55
N SER A 85 -11.53 -8.77 -3.49
CA SER A 85 -12.58 -7.87 -3.96
C SER A 85 -12.60 -6.56 -3.17
N ALA A 86 -12.42 -6.64 -1.85
CA ALA A 86 -12.36 -5.45 -1.01
C ALA A 86 -11.15 -4.59 -1.36
N TYR A 87 -10.01 -5.21 -1.61
CA TYR A 87 -8.80 -4.50 -2.04
C TYR A 87 -9.01 -3.80 -3.36
N ALA A 88 -9.56 -4.51 -4.34
CA ALA A 88 -9.78 -3.96 -5.66
C ALA A 88 -10.76 -2.79 -5.62
N ALA A 89 -11.83 -2.92 -4.84
CA ALA A 89 -12.82 -1.87 -4.69
C ALA A 89 -12.22 -0.62 -4.01
N LYS A 90 -11.42 -0.81 -2.98
CA LYS A 90 -10.74 0.27 -2.28
C LYS A 90 -9.80 1.01 -3.21
N ARG A 91 -8.96 0.27 -3.93
CA ARG A 91 -8.01 0.84 -4.87
C ARG A 91 -8.72 1.63 -5.95
N GLU A 92 -9.75 1.04 -6.55
CA GLU A 92 -10.52 1.69 -7.59
C GLU A 92 -11.14 2.99 -7.08
N HIS A 93 -11.69 2.95 -5.86
CA HIS A 93 -12.29 4.13 -5.25
C HIS A 93 -11.26 5.24 -5.04
N LEU A 94 -10.10 4.90 -4.51
CA LEU A 94 -9.02 5.87 -4.31
C LEU A 94 -8.54 6.44 -5.64
N GLU A 95 -8.40 5.60 -6.65
CA GLU A 95 -7.95 6.06 -7.97
C GLU A 95 -8.96 6.99 -8.64
N ARG A 96 -10.24 6.78 -8.41
CA ARG A 96 -11.27 7.71 -8.90
C ARG A 96 -11.17 9.09 -8.26
N LEU A 97 -10.63 9.15 -7.06
CA LEU A 97 -10.43 10.41 -6.36
C LEU A 97 -9.10 11.08 -6.73
N GLY A 98 -8.36 10.50 -7.64
CA GLY A 98 -7.07 11.06 -8.07
C GLY A 98 -5.88 10.59 -7.25
N ILE A 99 -6.06 9.57 -6.41
CA ILE A 99 -4.99 9.01 -5.60
C ILE A 99 -4.42 7.79 -6.32
N THR A 100 -3.12 7.81 -6.58
CA THR A 100 -2.44 6.66 -7.15
C THR A 100 -2.08 5.69 -6.03
N VAL A 101 -2.47 4.43 -6.18
CA VAL A 101 -2.17 3.40 -5.18
C VAL A 101 -1.10 2.46 -5.71
N VAL A 102 0.01 2.38 -4.99
CA VAL A 102 1.10 1.47 -5.30
C VAL A 102 1.08 0.35 -4.27
N ARG A 103 1.01 -0.87 -4.75
CA ARG A 103 0.96 -2.04 -3.88
C ARG A 103 2.29 -2.76 -3.93
N LEU A 104 2.89 -2.92 -2.77
CA LEU A 104 4.18 -3.57 -2.66
C LEU A 104 4.03 -4.85 -1.84
N SER A 105 4.67 -5.92 -2.30
CA SER A 105 4.67 -7.16 -1.54
C SER A 105 5.89 -7.21 -0.63
N PRO A 106 5.76 -7.79 0.56
CA PRO A 106 6.91 -7.97 1.46
C PRO A 106 8.04 -8.75 0.79
N ARG A 107 7.69 -9.72 -0.03
CA ARG A 107 8.67 -10.53 -0.74
C ARG A 107 9.50 -9.67 -1.71
N LYS A 108 8.84 -8.83 -2.49
CA LYS A 108 9.54 -7.97 -3.43
C LYS A 108 10.39 -6.91 -2.73
N LEU A 109 9.94 -6.42 -1.59
CA LEU A 109 10.75 -5.50 -0.78
C LEU A 109 12.03 -6.18 -0.30
N ARG A 110 11.94 -7.46 0.01
CA ARG A 110 13.12 -8.24 0.42
C ARG A 110 14.04 -8.56 -0.75
N GLU A 111 13.48 -8.96 -1.88
CA GLU A 111 14.25 -9.52 -2.99
C GLU A 111 14.60 -8.51 -4.08
N ALA A 112 13.84 -7.46 -4.21
CA ALA A 112 13.97 -6.52 -5.32
C ALA A 112 13.65 -5.08 -4.89
N ALA A 113 14.24 -4.65 -3.78
CA ALA A 113 13.98 -3.31 -3.23
C ALA A 113 14.26 -2.20 -4.25
N ASP A 114 15.30 -2.34 -5.04
CA ASP A 114 15.65 -1.34 -6.06
C ASP A 114 14.52 -1.16 -7.08
N GLN A 115 13.93 -2.28 -7.50
CA GLN A 115 12.82 -2.24 -8.45
C GLN A 115 11.59 -1.61 -7.82
N GLN A 116 11.33 -1.90 -6.56
CA GLN A 116 10.18 -1.33 -5.86
C GLN A 116 10.36 0.19 -5.68
N ALA A 117 11.57 0.63 -5.38
CA ALA A 117 11.86 2.05 -5.30
C ALA A 117 11.62 2.74 -6.64
N THR A 118 11.99 2.09 -7.73
CA THR A 118 11.74 2.63 -9.07
C THR A 118 10.25 2.75 -9.34
N VAL A 119 9.46 1.75 -8.94
CA VAL A 119 8.01 1.79 -9.11
C VAL A 119 7.41 2.98 -8.36
N VAL A 120 7.82 3.19 -7.12
CA VAL A 120 7.32 4.31 -6.31
C VAL A 120 7.77 5.64 -6.91
N ARG A 121 9.04 5.75 -7.28
CA ARG A 121 9.58 6.98 -7.89
C ARG A 121 8.82 7.32 -9.17
N THR A 122 8.57 6.34 -10.01
CA THR A 122 7.82 6.53 -11.25
C THR A 122 6.41 7.05 -10.97
N ALA A 123 5.75 6.48 -9.96
CA ALA A 123 4.42 6.92 -9.57
C ALA A 123 4.44 8.37 -9.06
N LEU A 124 5.43 8.72 -8.26
CA LEU A 124 5.57 10.09 -7.76
C LEU A 124 5.82 11.09 -8.89
N MET A 125 6.67 10.73 -9.83
CA MET A 125 6.97 11.60 -10.97
C MET A 125 5.75 11.76 -11.88
N ALA A 126 5.03 10.69 -12.13
CA ALA A 126 3.83 10.75 -12.97
C ALA A 126 2.74 11.58 -12.32
N ALA A 127 2.65 11.55 -11.01
CA ALA A 127 1.63 12.27 -10.26
C ALA A 127 1.99 13.76 -10.06
N ALA A 128 3.26 14.12 -10.19
CA ALA A 128 3.70 15.49 -9.94
C ALA A 128 3.04 16.50 -10.88
N ASP A 129 2.71 16.07 -12.09
CA ASP A 129 2.11 16.94 -13.10
C ASP A 129 0.58 16.91 -13.10
N ARG A 130 -0.01 16.18 -12.15
CA ARG A 130 -1.47 16.08 -12.07
C ARG A 130 -1.99 16.81 -10.84
N GLU A 131 -3.13 17.44 -11.00
CA GLU A 131 -3.80 18.04 -9.86
C GLU A 131 -4.59 16.96 -9.13
N PRO A 132 -4.57 16.96 -7.78
CA PRO A 132 -5.43 16.05 -7.04
C PRO A 132 -6.89 16.31 -7.38
N ALA A 133 -7.64 15.26 -7.66
CA ALA A 133 -9.04 15.39 -8.04
C ALA A 133 -9.94 15.69 -6.85
N ALA A 134 -9.51 15.38 -5.64
CA ALA A 134 -10.30 15.57 -4.44
C ALA A 134 -9.41 15.97 -3.26
N TYR A 135 -9.98 16.77 -2.38
CA TYR A 135 -9.31 17.08 -1.12
C TYR A 135 -9.44 15.88 -0.19
N VAL A 136 -8.33 15.45 0.37
CA VAL A 136 -8.30 14.27 1.23
C VAL A 136 -7.69 14.65 2.57
N MET A 137 -8.36 14.28 3.65
CA MET A 137 -7.84 14.43 4.99
C MET A 137 -6.95 13.25 5.34
N VAL A 138 -5.82 13.53 5.98
CA VAL A 138 -4.86 12.51 6.38
C VAL A 138 -4.84 12.49 7.90
N LEU A 139 -5.23 11.36 8.47
CA LEU A 139 -5.35 11.19 9.91
C LEU A 139 -4.41 10.10 10.40
N PRO A 140 -3.81 10.25 11.58
CA PRO A 140 -2.98 9.17 12.14
C PRO A 140 -3.83 7.93 12.42
N ARG A 141 -3.22 6.78 12.26
CA ARG A 141 -3.86 5.51 12.56
C ARG A 141 -3.58 5.08 13.96
#